data_293c8833298af253a6ece091ba26fc33
#
_entry.id   293c8833298af253a6ece091ba26fc33
#
_cell.length_a   1.000
_cell.length_b   1.000
_cell.length_c   1.000
_cell.angle_alpha   90.00
_cell.angle_beta   90.00
_cell.angle_gamma   90.00
#
_symmetry.space_group_name_H-M   'P 1'
#
loop_
_entity.id
_entity.type
_entity.pdbx_description
1 polymer ?
#
loop_
_entity_poly.entity_id
_entity_poly.type
_entity_poly.pdbx_seq_one_letter_code
_entity_poly.pdbx_strand_id
1 'polypeptide(L)'
;MPTGAASWAVLVFTVGTALSAGLQRHLDPALGAQPLIELDLGEAFASAAILSLLLASPHARPGLTGRDLGLLVLCALFWFLPEFHAVYLGMTLAGLWLFFRQSQGSALREIGQVWLALSLCQLWGKLAFKVLYVVIEPYEVGLMARIGQWVFPGLTRSGFQLSTQADWSIVILEGCSTFHNLALATLLWLCVLKIAGRRADRGTFASLAISAVLIVAINVARILAMVPSKDAYAFWHDGSGAAIVALVSLAASVLPIMIRLEQQA
;
A
#
# COMPACT_ATOMS: atom_id res chain seq x y z
N MET A 1 -15.26 -23.85 17.19
CA MET A 1 -14.68 -22.96 18.22
C MET A 1 -15.72 -21.98 18.69
N PRO A 2 -15.71 -21.57 19.98
CA PRO A 2 -16.54 -20.46 20.41
C PRO A 2 -16.21 -19.23 19.56
N THR A 3 -17.23 -18.48 19.20
CA THR A 3 -17.17 -17.36 18.23
C THR A 3 -16.12 -16.28 18.56
N GLY A 4 -15.78 -16.09 19.85
CA GLY A 4 -14.73 -15.18 20.28
C GLY A 4 -13.32 -15.66 19.94
N ALA A 5 -13.02 -16.95 20.04
CA ALA A 5 -11.68 -17.48 19.78
C ALA A 5 -11.26 -17.36 18.30
N ALA A 6 -12.23 -17.48 17.36
CA ALA A 6 -11.98 -17.30 15.94
C ALA A 6 -11.62 -15.85 15.59
N SER A 7 -12.33 -14.88 16.17
CA SER A 7 -12.01 -13.45 15.98
C SER A 7 -10.62 -13.11 16.52
N TRP A 8 -10.27 -13.65 17.69
CA TRP A 8 -8.93 -13.48 18.25
C TRP A 8 -7.83 -14.09 17.38
N ALA A 9 -8.05 -15.29 16.81
CA ALA A 9 -7.06 -15.90 15.93
C ALA A 9 -6.78 -15.05 14.68
N VAL A 10 -7.82 -14.45 14.07
CA VAL A 10 -7.67 -13.53 12.95
C VAL A 10 -6.91 -12.26 13.36
N LEU A 11 -7.30 -11.65 14.49
CA LEU A 11 -6.62 -10.44 14.99
C LEU A 11 -5.15 -10.69 15.34
N VAL A 12 -4.88 -11.79 16.07
CA VAL A 12 -3.50 -12.18 16.42
C VAL A 12 -2.67 -12.42 15.17
N PHE A 13 -3.22 -13.10 14.16
CA PHE A 13 -2.49 -13.31 12.92
C PHE A 13 -2.21 -12.00 12.18
N THR A 14 -3.20 -11.09 12.09
CA THR A 14 -3.03 -9.79 11.42
C THR A 14 -1.99 -8.91 12.13
N VAL A 15 -2.19 -8.71 13.44
CA VAL A 15 -1.30 -7.86 14.26
C VAL A 15 0.09 -8.49 14.38
N GLY A 16 0.16 -9.80 14.57
CA GLY A 16 1.43 -10.54 14.63
C GLY A 16 2.24 -10.41 13.34
N THR A 17 1.58 -10.43 12.17
CA THR A 17 2.25 -10.20 10.89
C THR A 17 2.81 -8.77 10.80
N ALA A 18 2.02 -7.75 11.16
CA ALA A 18 2.47 -6.35 11.14
C ALA A 18 3.61 -6.10 12.14
N LEU A 19 3.51 -6.63 13.35
CA LEU A 19 4.56 -6.51 14.37
C LEU A 19 5.85 -7.22 13.94
N SER A 20 5.73 -8.44 13.38
CA SER A 20 6.89 -9.18 12.88
C SER A 20 7.58 -8.46 11.73
N ALA A 21 6.80 -7.92 10.76
CA ALA A 21 7.35 -7.12 9.67
C ALA A 21 8.05 -5.86 10.18
N GLY A 22 7.44 -5.14 11.12
CA GLY A 22 8.02 -3.94 11.73
C GLY A 22 9.32 -4.25 12.48
N LEU A 23 9.34 -5.32 13.29
CA LEU A 23 10.53 -5.74 14.02
C LEU A 23 11.66 -6.14 13.06
N GLN A 24 11.37 -6.88 12.01
CA GLN A 24 12.38 -7.30 11.03
C GLN A 24 12.93 -6.11 10.24
N ARG A 25 12.08 -5.13 9.86
CA ARG A 25 12.53 -3.87 9.25
C ARG A 25 13.46 -3.08 10.18
N HIS A 26 13.13 -3.03 11.49
CA HIS A 26 13.98 -2.36 12.48
C HIS A 26 15.34 -3.06 12.65
N LEU A 27 15.38 -4.39 12.56
CA LEU A 27 16.59 -5.20 12.72
C LEU A 27 17.42 -5.32 11.43
N ASP A 28 16.93 -4.88 10.29
CA ASP A 28 17.63 -4.95 9.01
C ASP A 28 18.67 -3.81 8.89
N PRO A 29 19.98 -4.13 8.93
CA PRO A 29 21.04 -3.12 8.85
C PRO A 29 21.07 -2.38 7.51
N ALA A 30 20.52 -2.99 6.44
CA ALA A 30 20.48 -2.39 5.11
C ALA A 30 19.48 -1.22 5.01
N LEU A 31 18.49 -1.19 5.89
CA LEU A 31 17.47 -0.13 5.92
C LEU A 31 17.85 1.07 6.79
N GLY A 32 19.00 1.02 7.48
CA GLY A 32 19.41 2.05 8.42
C GLY A 32 18.65 2.02 9.74
N ALA A 33 18.83 3.04 10.58
CA ALA A 33 18.16 3.14 11.87
C ALA A 33 16.68 3.52 11.69
N GLN A 34 15.82 2.54 11.50
CA GLN A 34 14.36 2.73 11.47
C GLN A 34 13.80 2.77 12.91
N PRO A 35 12.77 3.58 13.19
CA PRO A 35 12.11 3.55 14.49
C PRO A 35 11.49 2.16 14.73
N LEU A 36 11.55 1.69 15.98
CA LEU A 36 11.01 0.36 16.37
C LEU A 36 9.52 0.21 16.04
N ILE A 37 8.78 1.30 16.05
CA ILE A 37 7.37 1.35 15.68
C ILE A 37 7.24 2.34 14.54
N GLU A 38 7.42 1.86 13.32
CA GLU A 38 7.01 2.58 12.12
C GLU A 38 5.61 2.10 11.75
N LEU A 39 4.62 2.97 11.97
CA LEU A 39 3.23 2.69 11.59
C LEU A 39 3.13 2.74 10.06
N ASP A 40 3.18 1.56 9.44
CA ASP A 40 2.82 1.44 8.02
C ASP A 40 1.31 1.71 7.87
N LEU A 41 0.98 2.74 7.06
CA LEU A 41 -0.41 3.15 6.84
C LEU A 41 -1.25 2.01 6.25
N GLY A 42 -0.69 1.19 5.36
CA GLY A 42 -1.37 0.05 4.78
C GLY A 42 -1.73 -1.00 5.83
N GLU A 43 -0.79 -1.32 6.72
CA GLU A 43 -1.01 -2.26 7.83
C GLU A 43 -2.05 -1.72 8.83
N ALA A 44 -2.00 -0.42 9.13
CA ALA A 44 -2.96 0.23 10.03
C ALA A 44 -4.38 0.19 9.46
N PHE A 45 -4.57 0.58 8.20
CA PHE A 45 -5.89 0.55 7.55
C PHE A 45 -6.40 -0.88 7.35
N ALA A 46 -5.54 -1.83 6.99
CA ALA A 46 -5.92 -3.24 6.89
C ALA A 46 -6.37 -3.80 8.24
N SER A 47 -5.66 -3.48 9.33
CA SER A 47 -6.03 -3.89 10.68
C SER A 47 -7.36 -3.27 11.11
N ALA A 48 -7.59 -1.98 10.83
CA ALA A 48 -8.85 -1.30 11.10
C ALA A 48 -10.02 -1.91 10.29
N ALA A 49 -9.80 -2.25 9.02
CA ALA A 49 -10.81 -2.89 8.19
C ALA A 49 -11.18 -4.28 8.71
N ILE A 50 -10.19 -5.08 9.11
CA ILE A 50 -10.43 -6.40 9.70
C ILE A 50 -11.17 -6.29 11.03
N LEU A 51 -10.77 -5.35 11.89
CA LEU A 51 -11.47 -5.10 13.16
C LEU A 51 -12.92 -4.69 12.90
N SER A 52 -13.18 -3.80 11.94
CA SER A 52 -14.53 -3.40 11.54
C SER A 52 -15.35 -4.59 11.06
N LEU A 53 -14.80 -5.46 10.20
CA LEU A 53 -15.47 -6.67 9.73
C LEU A 53 -15.80 -7.65 10.86
N LEU A 54 -14.93 -7.76 11.87
CA LEU A 54 -15.18 -8.62 13.04
C LEU A 54 -16.22 -8.04 14.00
N LEU A 55 -16.36 -6.72 14.08
CA LEU A 55 -17.31 -6.01 14.94
C LEU A 55 -18.70 -5.86 14.29
N ALA A 56 -18.75 -5.67 12.97
CA ALA A 56 -20.00 -5.37 12.23
C ALA A 56 -21.06 -6.49 12.28
N SER A 57 -20.69 -7.73 12.58
CA SER A 57 -21.63 -8.87 12.56
C SER A 57 -21.46 -9.78 13.76
N PRO A 58 -22.12 -9.48 14.91
CA PRO A 58 -22.09 -10.36 16.08
C PRO A 58 -22.60 -11.78 15.79
N HIS A 59 -23.52 -11.92 14.81
CA HIS A 59 -24.14 -13.20 14.42
C HIS A 59 -23.43 -13.91 13.26
N ALA A 60 -22.61 -13.19 12.48
CA ALA A 60 -21.84 -13.73 11.36
C ALA A 60 -20.35 -13.86 11.71
N ARG A 61 -20.04 -14.17 12.98
CA ARG A 61 -18.66 -14.36 13.43
C ARG A 61 -18.01 -15.50 12.64
N PRO A 62 -16.76 -15.32 12.21
CA PRO A 62 -16.08 -16.31 11.39
C PRO A 62 -15.99 -17.66 12.13
N GLY A 63 -16.64 -18.67 11.58
CA GLY A 63 -16.52 -20.03 12.07
C GLY A 63 -15.21 -20.65 11.57
N LEU A 64 -14.10 -20.44 12.27
CA LEU A 64 -12.85 -21.14 11.96
C LEU A 64 -12.94 -22.60 12.38
N THR A 65 -12.55 -23.50 11.48
CA THR A 65 -12.36 -24.93 11.79
C THR A 65 -10.94 -25.16 12.34
N GLY A 66 -10.72 -26.36 12.89
CA GLY A 66 -9.37 -26.76 13.31
C GLY A 66 -8.35 -26.72 12.16
N ARG A 67 -8.79 -27.00 10.92
CA ARG A 67 -7.92 -26.90 9.72
C ARG A 67 -7.50 -25.46 9.42
N ASP A 68 -8.42 -24.51 9.57
CA ASP A 68 -8.11 -23.09 9.35
C ASP A 68 -7.10 -22.59 10.39
N LEU A 69 -7.30 -22.99 11.65
CA LEU A 69 -6.37 -22.63 12.71
C LEU A 69 -4.99 -23.25 12.47
N GLY A 70 -4.94 -24.54 12.09
CA GLY A 70 -3.70 -25.21 11.73
C GLY A 70 -2.96 -24.49 10.60
N LEU A 71 -3.68 -24.04 9.56
CA LEU A 71 -3.09 -23.25 8.49
C LEU A 71 -2.57 -21.89 8.97
N LEU A 72 -3.35 -21.16 9.78
CA LEU A 72 -2.90 -19.87 10.33
C LEU A 72 -1.63 -20.04 11.17
N VAL A 73 -1.55 -21.10 11.99
CA VAL A 73 -0.35 -21.42 12.77
C VAL A 73 0.84 -21.73 11.84
N LEU A 74 0.62 -22.53 10.78
CA LEU A 74 1.64 -22.82 9.78
C LEU A 74 2.14 -21.54 9.07
N CYS A 75 1.19 -20.67 8.69
CA CYS A 75 1.53 -19.37 8.08
C CYS A 75 2.23 -18.42 9.06
N ALA A 76 1.93 -18.51 10.37
CA ALA A 76 2.63 -17.73 11.39
C ALA A 76 4.11 -18.14 11.58
N LEU A 77 4.53 -19.32 11.11
CA LEU A 77 5.95 -19.69 11.12
C LEU A 77 6.80 -18.76 10.26
N PHE A 78 6.22 -18.12 9.27
CA PHE A 78 6.90 -17.09 8.46
C PHE A 78 7.32 -15.86 9.28
N TRP A 79 6.72 -15.60 10.46
CA TRP A 79 7.11 -14.51 11.35
C TRP A 79 8.54 -14.67 11.90
N PHE A 80 9.06 -15.88 11.92
CA PHE A 80 10.37 -16.20 12.47
C PHE A 80 11.47 -16.26 11.40
N LEU A 81 11.11 -16.06 10.12
CA LEU A 81 12.11 -15.97 9.06
C LEU A 81 12.78 -14.59 9.09
N PRO A 82 14.10 -14.48 8.93
CA PRO A 82 14.84 -13.22 9.00
C PRO A 82 14.70 -12.40 7.70
N GLU A 83 13.48 -12.23 7.23
CA GLU A 83 13.13 -11.52 5.98
C GLU A 83 11.72 -10.93 6.11
N PHE A 84 11.62 -9.61 6.19
CA PHE A 84 10.33 -8.95 6.46
C PHE A 84 9.27 -9.15 5.36
N HIS A 85 9.68 -9.51 4.13
CA HIS A 85 8.73 -9.86 3.08
C HIS A 85 8.12 -11.26 3.27
N ALA A 86 8.80 -12.17 3.97
CA ALA A 86 8.34 -13.54 4.18
C ALA A 86 7.00 -13.59 4.93
N VAL A 87 6.77 -12.65 5.86
CA VAL A 87 5.51 -12.59 6.62
C VAL A 87 4.30 -12.36 5.72
N TYR A 88 4.47 -11.59 4.63
CA TYR A 88 3.42 -11.34 3.66
C TYR A 88 3.20 -12.52 2.71
N LEU A 89 4.19 -13.39 2.52
CA LEU A 89 3.98 -14.68 1.84
C LEU A 89 3.07 -15.58 2.68
N GLY A 90 3.32 -15.69 3.98
CA GLY A 90 2.43 -16.40 4.91
C GLY A 90 1.01 -15.82 4.89
N MET A 91 0.89 -14.48 4.90
CA MET A 91 -0.40 -13.80 4.79
C MET A 91 -1.08 -14.04 3.43
N THR A 92 -0.32 -14.13 2.33
CA THR A 92 -0.86 -14.50 1.01
C THR A 92 -1.50 -15.87 1.04
N LEU A 93 -0.81 -16.88 1.60
CA LEU A 93 -1.31 -18.24 1.68
C LEU A 93 -2.59 -18.32 2.55
N ALA A 94 -2.58 -17.67 3.71
CA ALA A 94 -3.75 -17.56 4.58
C ALA A 94 -4.93 -16.85 3.90
N GLY A 95 -4.63 -15.73 3.19
CA GLY A 95 -5.62 -14.96 2.44
C GLY A 95 -6.27 -15.75 1.32
N LEU A 96 -5.46 -16.46 0.50
CA LEU A 96 -5.96 -17.35 -0.56
C LEU A 96 -6.85 -18.46 0.02
N TRP A 97 -6.42 -19.08 1.09
CA TRP A 97 -7.20 -20.11 1.76
C TRP A 97 -8.59 -19.60 2.17
N LEU A 98 -8.66 -18.45 2.86
CA LEU A 98 -9.93 -17.87 3.28
C LEU A 98 -10.77 -17.40 2.10
N PHE A 99 -10.15 -16.89 1.04
CA PHE A 99 -10.84 -16.39 -0.14
C PHE A 99 -11.53 -17.51 -0.93
N PHE A 100 -10.85 -18.65 -1.11
CA PHE A 100 -11.38 -19.78 -1.89
C PHE A 100 -12.20 -20.77 -1.07
N ARG A 101 -12.32 -20.59 0.24
CA ARG A 101 -13.12 -21.44 1.09
C ARG A 101 -14.61 -21.33 0.76
N GLN A 102 -15.20 -22.42 0.24
CA GLN A 102 -16.57 -22.43 -0.29
C GLN A 102 -17.68 -22.38 0.78
N SER A 103 -17.41 -22.67 2.04
CA SER A 103 -18.46 -23.11 2.96
C SER A 103 -18.88 -22.11 4.04
N GLN A 104 -18.34 -20.90 4.12
CA GLN A 104 -18.66 -20.05 5.28
C GLN A 104 -18.67 -18.56 4.93
N GLY A 105 -19.70 -17.88 5.43
CA GLY A 105 -20.04 -16.47 5.47
C GLY A 105 -19.12 -15.41 4.83
N SER A 106 -19.72 -14.36 4.36
CA SER A 106 -19.03 -13.25 3.67
C SER A 106 -17.81 -12.69 4.42
N ALA A 107 -17.82 -12.69 5.75
CA ALA A 107 -16.77 -12.07 6.57
C ALA A 107 -15.38 -12.69 6.41
N LEU A 108 -15.24 -14.03 6.39
CA LEU A 108 -13.92 -14.67 6.19
C LEU A 108 -13.36 -14.39 4.80
N ARG A 109 -14.21 -14.41 3.79
CA ARG A 109 -13.80 -14.07 2.42
C ARG A 109 -13.34 -12.61 2.31
N GLU A 110 -14.03 -11.70 3.00
CA GLU A 110 -13.67 -10.28 3.04
C GLU A 110 -12.36 -10.03 3.79
N ILE A 111 -12.13 -10.76 4.89
CA ILE A 111 -10.83 -10.75 5.59
C ILE A 111 -9.72 -11.28 4.66
N GLY A 112 -9.98 -12.40 3.96
CA GLY A 112 -9.06 -12.92 2.95
C GLY A 112 -8.70 -11.90 1.86
N GLN A 113 -9.69 -11.12 1.39
CA GLN A 113 -9.45 -10.03 0.42
C GLN A 113 -8.54 -8.93 0.99
N VAL A 114 -8.74 -8.51 2.24
CA VAL A 114 -7.88 -7.51 2.89
C VAL A 114 -6.46 -8.03 3.05
N TRP A 115 -6.27 -9.28 3.49
CA TRP A 115 -4.95 -9.89 3.61
C TRP A 115 -4.25 -10.01 2.26
N LEU A 116 -4.97 -10.41 1.20
CA LEU A 116 -4.42 -10.48 -0.15
C LEU A 116 -4.04 -9.09 -0.68
N ALA A 117 -4.87 -8.07 -0.45
CA ALA A 117 -4.58 -6.72 -0.86
C ALA A 117 -3.36 -6.14 -0.12
N LEU A 118 -3.23 -6.39 1.20
CA LEU A 118 -2.06 -5.99 1.97
C LEU A 118 -0.80 -6.70 1.48
N SER A 119 -0.88 -8.02 1.24
CA SER A 119 0.24 -8.81 0.71
C SER A 119 0.61 -8.36 -0.71
N LEU A 120 -0.37 -7.99 -1.54
CA LEU A 120 -0.13 -7.42 -2.87
C LEU A 120 0.62 -6.09 -2.76
N CYS A 121 0.21 -5.22 -1.84
CA CYS A 121 0.88 -3.93 -1.62
C CYS A 121 2.31 -4.10 -1.10
N GLN A 122 2.53 -4.96 -0.11
CA GLN A 122 3.80 -5.03 0.62
C GLN A 122 4.82 -6.01 0.03
N LEU A 123 4.39 -7.02 -0.72
CA LEU A 123 5.26 -8.03 -1.31
C LEU A 123 5.14 -8.07 -2.83
N TRP A 124 3.99 -8.54 -3.33
CA TRP A 124 3.86 -8.89 -4.74
C TRP A 124 3.93 -7.69 -5.67
N GLY A 125 3.37 -6.54 -5.26
CA GLY A 125 3.47 -5.30 -6.02
C GLY A 125 4.90 -4.80 -6.13
N LYS A 126 5.64 -4.84 -5.04
CA LYS A 126 7.07 -4.45 -5.02
C LYS A 126 7.91 -5.40 -5.89
N LEU A 127 7.68 -6.72 -5.76
CA LEU A 127 8.40 -7.72 -6.55
C LEU A 127 8.08 -7.59 -8.06
N ALA A 128 6.80 -7.47 -8.41
CA ALA A 128 6.37 -7.28 -9.79
C ALA A 128 6.94 -5.98 -10.38
N PHE A 129 6.91 -4.89 -9.60
CA PHE A 129 7.48 -3.61 -10.03
C PHE A 129 8.98 -3.72 -10.25
N LYS A 130 9.74 -4.36 -9.36
CA LYS A 130 11.17 -4.56 -9.52
C LYS A 130 11.52 -5.29 -10.83
N VAL A 131 10.70 -6.27 -11.23
CA VAL A 131 10.86 -6.98 -12.51
C VAL A 131 10.47 -6.11 -13.70
N LEU A 132 9.39 -5.34 -13.57
CA LEU A 132 8.85 -4.51 -14.64
C LEU A 132 9.49 -3.12 -14.74
N TYR A 133 10.29 -2.73 -13.74
CA TYR A 133 10.85 -1.39 -13.63
C TYR A 133 11.59 -0.95 -14.89
N VAL A 134 12.44 -1.82 -15.44
CA VAL A 134 13.22 -1.54 -16.67
C VAL A 134 12.32 -1.16 -17.85
N VAL A 135 11.09 -1.68 -17.87
CA VAL A 135 10.12 -1.38 -18.92
C VAL A 135 9.31 -0.13 -18.62
N ILE A 136 8.91 0.04 -17.36
CA ILE A 136 8.01 1.15 -16.93
C ILE A 136 8.75 2.47 -16.86
N GLU A 137 9.96 2.47 -16.29
CA GLU A 137 10.75 3.67 -16.00
C GLU A 137 10.97 4.60 -17.21
N PRO A 138 11.34 4.13 -18.42
CA PRO A 138 11.53 5.02 -19.56
C PRO A 138 10.25 5.79 -19.94
N TYR A 139 9.07 5.18 -19.75
CA TYR A 139 7.78 5.84 -20.03
C TYR A 139 7.44 6.85 -18.94
N GLU A 140 7.65 6.50 -17.67
CA GLU A 140 7.39 7.37 -16.53
C GLU A 140 8.29 8.62 -16.59
N VAL A 141 9.61 8.45 -16.77
CA VAL A 141 10.56 9.56 -16.91
C VAL A 141 10.28 10.35 -18.20
N GLY A 142 9.88 9.69 -19.28
CA GLY A 142 9.48 10.35 -20.52
C GLY A 142 8.24 11.24 -20.36
N LEU A 143 7.25 10.79 -19.62
CA LEU A 143 6.07 11.58 -19.28
C LEU A 143 6.45 12.79 -18.41
N MET A 144 7.25 12.57 -17.37
CA MET A 144 7.75 13.65 -16.50
C MET A 144 8.53 14.71 -17.29
N ALA A 145 9.41 14.28 -18.20
CA ALA A 145 10.16 15.20 -19.04
C ALA A 145 9.24 16.04 -19.96
N ARG A 146 8.25 15.40 -20.60
CA ARG A 146 7.30 16.13 -21.48
C ARG A 146 6.48 17.15 -20.71
N ILE A 147 5.94 16.79 -19.55
CA ILE A 147 5.18 17.71 -18.69
C ILE A 147 6.12 18.79 -18.16
N GLY A 148 7.31 18.39 -17.72
CA GLY A 148 8.29 19.30 -17.15
C GLY A 148 8.79 20.37 -18.13
N GLN A 149 8.88 20.07 -19.42
CA GLN A 149 9.25 21.05 -20.44
C GLN A 149 8.23 22.20 -20.60
N TRP A 150 6.95 21.97 -20.23
CA TRP A 150 5.96 23.05 -20.20
C TRP A 150 6.17 24.01 -19.02
N VAL A 151 6.72 23.50 -17.91
CA VAL A 151 6.98 24.29 -16.69
C VAL A 151 8.39 24.91 -16.74
N PHE A 152 9.35 24.15 -17.24
CA PHE A 152 10.76 24.50 -17.36
C PHE A 152 11.22 24.33 -18.81
N PRO A 153 11.19 25.37 -19.66
CA PRO A 153 11.56 25.26 -21.09
C PRO A 153 13.00 24.75 -21.32
N GLY A 154 13.90 24.92 -20.32
CA GLY A 154 15.28 24.41 -20.35
C GLY A 154 15.45 22.99 -19.81
N LEU A 155 14.36 22.27 -19.47
CA LEU A 155 14.45 20.92 -18.96
C LEU A 155 14.98 19.97 -20.03
N THR A 156 16.08 19.30 -19.71
CA THR A 156 16.70 18.27 -20.52
C THR A 156 16.55 16.90 -19.87
N ARG A 157 16.44 15.86 -20.68
CA ARG A 157 16.45 14.47 -20.26
C ARG A 157 17.64 13.74 -20.85
N SER A 158 18.41 13.04 -20.01
CA SER A 158 19.47 12.12 -20.42
C SER A 158 19.27 10.77 -19.73
N GLY A 159 18.69 9.80 -20.44
CA GLY A 159 18.29 8.51 -19.85
C GLY A 159 17.24 8.71 -18.77
N PHE A 160 17.62 8.45 -17.51
CA PHE A 160 16.80 8.60 -16.30
C PHE A 160 17.07 9.87 -15.51
N GLN A 161 17.92 10.74 -16.05
CA GLN A 161 18.25 12.02 -15.44
C GLN A 161 17.38 13.13 -16.02
N LEU A 162 16.94 14.03 -15.13
CA LEU A 162 16.30 15.29 -15.47
C LEU A 162 17.14 16.45 -14.94
N SER A 163 17.39 17.46 -15.78
CA SER A 163 18.18 18.63 -15.44
C SER A 163 17.59 19.89 -16.04
N THR A 164 17.65 20.99 -15.30
CA THR A 164 17.38 22.37 -15.80
C THR A 164 18.67 23.23 -15.84
N GLN A 165 19.76 22.71 -15.25
CA GLN A 165 21.07 23.42 -15.14
C GLN A 165 22.19 22.46 -15.51
N ALA A 166 23.32 23.00 -15.92
CA ALA A 166 24.46 22.21 -16.38
C ALA A 166 25.15 21.42 -15.25
N ASP A 167 25.08 21.92 -14.03
CA ASP A 167 25.78 21.43 -12.84
C ASP A 167 24.88 20.68 -11.86
N TRP A 168 23.57 20.57 -12.16
CA TRP A 168 22.59 19.88 -11.31
C TRP A 168 21.65 19.00 -12.11
N SER A 169 21.54 17.75 -11.70
CA SER A 169 20.57 16.80 -12.24
C SER A 169 20.03 15.89 -11.16
N ILE A 170 18.78 15.46 -11.30
CA ILE A 170 18.20 14.42 -10.46
C ILE A 170 18.11 13.10 -11.26
N VAL A 171 18.42 12.01 -10.60
CA VAL A 171 18.24 10.64 -11.15
C VAL A 171 16.93 10.10 -10.63
N ILE A 172 16.05 9.71 -11.54
CA ILE A 172 14.79 9.05 -11.18
C ILE A 172 15.09 7.58 -10.94
N LEU A 173 14.93 7.14 -9.70
CA LEU A 173 15.14 5.75 -9.29
C LEU A 173 13.81 5.06 -9.01
N GLU A 174 13.86 3.75 -8.77
CA GLU A 174 12.71 2.91 -8.42
C GLU A 174 11.85 3.51 -7.28
N GLY A 175 12.48 4.06 -6.24
CA GLY A 175 11.80 4.73 -5.12
C GLY A 175 11.07 6.03 -5.48
N CYS A 176 11.34 6.61 -6.65
CA CYS A 176 10.64 7.81 -7.15
C CYS A 176 9.39 7.47 -7.96
N SER A 177 9.16 6.17 -8.24
CA SER A 177 8.02 5.75 -9.04
C SER A 177 6.69 5.91 -8.31
N THR A 178 5.66 6.20 -9.09
CA THR A 178 4.27 6.32 -8.61
C THR A 178 3.68 4.96 -8.16
N PHE A 179 4.28 3.85 -8.59
CA PHE A 179 3.70 2.52 -8.45
C PHE A 179 3.40 2.11 -7.01
N HIS A 180 4.32 2.39 -6.08
CA HIS A 180 4.11 2.09 -4.66
C HIS A 180 2.90 2.84 -4.08
N ASN A 181 2.76 4.12 -4.41
CA ASN A 181 1.64 4.94 -3.96
C ASN A 181 0.30 4.49 -4.56
N LEU A 182 0.31 3.99 -5.80
CA LEU A 182 -0.88 3.41 -6.44
C LEU A 182 -1.32 2.10 -5.77
N ALA A 183 -0.35 1.24 -5.40
CA ALA A 183 -0.64 0.01 -4.67
C ALA A 183 -1.24 0.32 -3.28
N LEU A 184 -0.66 1.29 -2.56
CA LEU A 184 -1.18 1.75 -1.28
C LEU A 184 -2.59 2.35 -1.43
N ALA A 185 -2.83 3.21 -2.41
CA ALA A 185 -4.15 3.79 -2.65
C ALA A 185 -5.22 2.73 -2.94
N THR A 186 -4.86 1.69 -3.69
CA THR A 186 -5.76 0.57 -3.97
C THR A 186 -6.10 -0.20 -2.69
N LEU A 187 -5.11 -0.43 -1.82
CA LEU A 187 -5.31 -1.05 -0.51
C LEU A 187 -6.22 -0.18 0.38
N LEU A 188 -5.95 1.12 0.49
CA LEU A 188 -6.74 2.06 1.28
C LEU A 188 -8.19 2.12 0.78
N TRP A 189 -8.38 2.22 -0.53
CA TRP A 189 -9.71 2.18 -1.18
C TRP A 189 -10.48 0.92 -0.78
N LEU A 190 -9.85 -0.26 -0.85
CA LEU A 190 -10.48 -1.52 -0.44
C LEU A 190 -10.82 -1.51 1.05
N CYS A 191 -9.90 -1.07 1.91
CA CYS A 191 -10.11 -1.00 3.36
C CYS A 191 -11.29 -0.09 3.71
N VAL A 192 -11.38 1.10 3.11
CA VAL A 192 -12.49 2.04 3.32
C VAL A 192 -13.83 1.43 2.90
N LEU A 193 -13.88 0.72 1.76
CA LEU A 193 -15.09 -0.01 1.34
C LEU A 193 -15.50 -1.06 2.38
N LYS A 194 -14.54 -1.82 2.93
CA LYS A 194 -14.82 -2.84 3.94
C LYS A 194 -15.29 -2.24 5.26
N ILE A 195 -14.67 -1.15 5.71
CA ILE A 195 -15.10 -0.41 6.91
C ILE A 195 -16.53 0.13 6.75
N ALA A 196 -16.86 0.64 5.56
CA ALA A 196 -18.20 1.13 5.25
C ALA A 196 -19.25 0.03 5.00
N GLY A 197 -18.85 -1.26 5.00
CA GLY A 197 -19.75 -2.37 4.72
C GLY A 197 -20.32 -2.36 3.29
N ARG A 198 -19.61 -1.72 2.35
CA ARG A 198 -20.07 -1.56 0.95
C ARG A 198 -19.33 -2.52 0.01
N ARG A 199 -20.00 -2.83 -1.10
CA ARG A 199 -19.40 -3.62 -2.19
C ARG A 199 -18.87 -2.69 -3.28
N ALA A 200 -17.84 -3.15 -4.00
CA ALA A 200 -17.32 -2.43 -5.15
C ALA A 200 -18.37 -2.39 -6.27
N ASP A 201 -18.59 -1.21 -6.81
CA ASP A 201 -19.45 -0.91 -7.96
C ASP A 201 -18.72 -0.03 -8.97
N ARG A 202 -19.38 0.31 -10.10
CA ARG A 202 -18.76 1.17 -11.11
C ARG A 202 -18.36 2.55 -10.57
N GLY A 203 -19.16 3.11 -9.66
CA GLY A 203 -18.87 4.42 -9.07
C GLY A 203 -17.67 4.39 -8.12
N THR A 204 -17.53 3.33 -7.33
CA THR A 204 -16.38 3.15 -6.46
C THR A 204 -15.10 2.84 -7.25
N PHE A 205 -15.17 2.13 -8.39
CA PHE A 205 -14.03 1.99 -9.29
C PHE A 205 -13.66 3.33 -9.97
N ALA A 206 -14.65 4.18 -10.29
CA ALA A 206 -14.37 5.53 -10.78
C ALA A 206 -13.62 6.36 -9.73
N SER A 207 -14.00 6.26 -8.43
CA SER A 207 -13.25 6.94 -7.36
C SER A 207 -11.81 6.44 -7.24
N LEU A 208 -11.55 5.14 -7.42
CA LEU A 208 -10.20 4.59 -7.47
C LEU A 208 -9.40 5.15 -8.65
N ALA A 209 -10.01 5.25 -9.84
CA ALA A 209 -9.37 5.84 -11.01
C ALA A 209 -9.04 7.32 -10.79
N ILE A 210 -9.91 8.08 -10.14
CA ILE A 210 -9.64 9.47 -9.75
C ILE A 210 -8.45 9.53 -8.78
N SER A 211 -8.44 8.69 -7.73
CA SER A 211 -7.31 8.59 -6.80
C SER A 211 -6.00 8.29 -7.54
N ALA A 212 -6.02 7.35 -8.48
CA ALA A 212 -4.84 6.98 -9.26
C ALA A 212 -4.31 8.18 -10.09
N VAL A 213 -5.18 8.91 -10.77
CA VAL A 213 -4.81 10.12 -11.54
C VAL A 213 -4.22 11.19 -10.63
N LEU A 214 -4.84 11.45 -9.48
CA LEU A 214 -4.34 12.43 -8.50
C LEU A 214 -2.96 12.05 -7.98
N ILE A 215 -2.74 10.77 -7.63
CA ILE A 215 -1.44 10.29 -7.14
C ILE A 215 -0.35 10.42 -8.20
N VAL A 216 -0.63 10.07 -9.45
CA VAL A 216 0.30 10.29 -10.56
C VAL A 216 0.64 11.77 -10.70
N ALA A 217 -0.37 12.64 -10.67
CA ALA A 217 -0.17 14.09 -10.78
C ALA A 217 0.67 14.65 -9.61
N ILE A 218 0.39 14.22 -8.37
CA ILE A 218 1.15 14.62 -7.18
C ILE A 218 2.60 14.17 -7.30
N ASN A 219 2.86 12.92 -7.72
CA ASN A 219 4.23 12.42 -7.86
C ASN A 219 5.00 13.17 -8.95
N VAL A 220 4.38 13.40 -10.11
CA VAL A 220 4.98 14.19 -11.18
C VAL A 220 5.30 15.61 -10.70
N ALA A 221 4.35 16.27 -10.03
CA ALA A 221 4.56 17.62 -9.48
C ALA A 221 5.70 17.64 -8.45
N ARG A 222 5.77 16.64 -7.56
CA ARG A 222 6.86 16.49 -6.59
C ARG A 222 8.22 16.38 -7.28
N ILE A 223 8.32 15.50 -8.27
CA ILE A 223 9.59 15.29 -8.98
C ILE A 223 10.00 16.55 -9.73
N LEU A 224 9.09 17.21 -10.43
CA LEU A 224 9.38 18.46 -11.11
C LEU A 224 9.77 19.58 -10.15
N ALA A 225 9.20 19.62 -8.96
CA ALA A 225 9.59 20.58 -7.92
C ALA A 225 11.01 20.34 -7.37
N MET A 226 11.57 19.14 -7.50
CA MET A 226 12.94 18.80 -7.10
C MET A 226 14.00 19.17 -8.15
N VAL A 227 13.61 19.30 -9.43
CA VAL A 227 14.55 19.49 -10.54
C VAL A 227 15.34 20.81 -10.47
N PRO A 228 14.81 21.97 -10.03
CA PRO A 228 15.48 23.25 -10.15
C PRO A 228 16.80 23.39 -9.39
N SER A 229 16.94 22.77 -8.21
CA SER A 229 18.14 22.93 -7.39
C SER A 229 18.30 21.82 -6.34
N LYS A 230 19.52 21.72 -5.77
CA LYS A 230 19.82 20.82 -4.67
C LYS A 230 18.99 21.15 -3.42
N ASP A 231 18.72 22.41 -3.15
CA ASP A 231 17.90 22.84 -1.99
C ASP A 231 16.43 22.46 -2.19
N ALA A 232 15.91 22.64 -3.40
CA ALA A 232 14.57 22.16 -3.76
C ALA A 232 14.47 20.64 -3.62
N TYR A 233 15.47 19.89 -4.07
CA TYR A 233 15.55 18.47 -3.88
C TYR A 233 15.51 18.09 -2.38
N ALA A 234 16.39 18.68 -1.56
CA ALA A 234 16.45 18.40 -0.14
C ALA A 234 15.12 18.72 0.57
N PHE A 235 14.45 19.79 0.19
CA PHE A 235 13.14 20.16 0.75
C PHE A 235 12.04 19.13 0.40
N TRP A 236 11.91 18.75 -0.89
CA TRP A 236 10.83 17.89 -1.36
C TRP A 236 11.11 16.38 -1.21
N HIS A 237 12.39 15.99 -1.08
CA HIS A 237 12.78 14.58 -0.91
C HIS A 237 12.86 14.17 0.55
N ASP A 238 13.63 14.90 1.38
CA ASP A 238 13.94 14.51 2.76
C ASP A 238 13.41 15.51 3.81
N GLY A 239 12.96 16.68 3.38
CA GLY A 239 12.51 17.77 4.24
C GLY A 239 11.00 17.79 4.49
N SER A 240 10.52 18.95 4.96
CA SER A 240 9.10 19.18 5.27
C SER A 240 8.19 19.05 4.04
N GLY A 241 8.70 19.27 2.83
CA GLY A 241 7.99 19.03 1.57
C GLY A 241 7.58 17.57 1.40
N ALA A 242 8.42 16.60 1.83
CA ALA A 242 8.10 15.19 1.78
C ALA A 242 6.87 14.86 2.64
N ALA A 243 6.75 15.45 3.85
CA ALA A 243 5.60 15.28 4.72
C ALA A 243 4.31 15.87 4.10
N ILE A 244 4.41 17.03 3.45
CA ILE A 244 3.28 17.64 2.72
C ILE A 244 2.82 16.71 1.61
N VAL A 245 3.73 16.17 0.80
CA VAL A 245 3.40 15.24 -0.28
C VAL A 245 2.76 13.96 0.26
N ALA A 246 3.27 13.41 1.36
CA ALA A 246 2.68 12.23 1.99
C ALA A 246 1.24 12.48 2.44
N LEU A 247 0.97 13.63 3.09
CA LEU A 247 -0.37 14.01 3.54
C LEU A 247 -1.34 14.23 2.36
N VAL A 248 -0.89 14.95 1.32
CA VAL A 248 -1.70 15.19 0.11
C VAL A 248 -1.97 13.88 -0.63
N SER A 249 -0.99 12.98 -0.72
CA SER A 249 -1.17 11.64 -1.33
C SER A 249 -2.15 10.78 -0.54
N LEU A 250 -2.10 10.81 0.79
CA LEU A 250 -3.07 10.13 1.64
C LEU A 250 -4.49 10.69 1.41
N ALA A 251 -4.64 12.01 1.40
CA ALA A 251 -5.93 12.65 1.10
C ALA A 251 -6.44 12.27 -0.30
N ALA A 252 -5.58 12.29 -1.33
CA ALA A 252 -5.92 11.87 -2.70
C ALA A 252 -6.31 10.39 -2.78
N SER A 253 -5.78 9.54 -1.91
CA SER A 253 -6.13 8.11 -1.85
C SER A 253 -7.50 7.87 -1.22
N VAL A 254 -7.88 8.65 -0.20
CA VAL A 254 -9.04 8.37 0.65
C VAL A 254 -10.26 9.24 0.30
N LEU A 255 -10.07 10.55 0.00
CA LEU A 255 -11.20 11.46 -0.21
C LEU A 255 -12.12 11.06 -1.37
N PRO A 256 -11.65 10.62 -2.55
CA PRO A 256 -12.54 10.28 -3.64
C PRO A 256 -13.52 9.14 -3.29
N ILE A 257 -13.06 8.12 -2.55
CA ILE A 257 -13.94 7.04 -2.11
C ILE A 257 -14.88 7.50 -1.00
N MET A 258 -14.43 8.33 -0.05
CA MET A 258 -15.30 8.86 1.01
C MET A 258 -16.43 9.70 0.44
N ILE A 259 -16.12 10.64 -0.46
CA ILE A 259 -17.15 11.47 -1.15
C ILE A 259 -18.14 10.58 -1.89
N ARG A 260 -17.66 9.52 -2.56
CA ARG A 260 -18.55 8.58 -3.25
C ARG A 260 -19.48 7.84 -2.31
N LEU A 261 -18.99 7.43 -1.14
CA LEU A 261 -19.79 6.72 -0.13
C LEU A 261 -20.85 7.63 0.50
N GLU A 262 -20.52 8.88 0.78
CA GLU A 262 -21.49 9.89 1.25
C GLU A 262 -22.63 10.11 0.27
N GLN A 263 -22.36 10.11 -1.05
CA GLN A 263 -23.39 10.24 -2.09
C GLN A 263 -24.33 9.03 -2.17
N GLN A 264 -23.97 7.91 -1.54
CA GLN A 264 -24.76 6.68 -1.53
C GLN A 264 -25.51 6.46 -0.19
N ALA A 265 -25.23 7.28 0.82
CA ALA A 265 -25.87 7.21 2.14
C ALA A 265 -27.21 7.94 2.15
#